data_fd197c1c6b4fcfb350d2d6ed46c75784
#
_entry.id   fd197c1c6b4fcfb350d2d6ed46c75784
#
_cell.length_a   1.000
_cell.length_b   1.000
_cell.length_c   1.000
_cell.angle_alpha   90.00
_cell.angle_beta   90.00
_cell.angle_gamma   90.00
#
_symmetry.space_group_name_H-M   'P 1'
#
loop_
_entity.id
_entity.type
_entity.pdbx_description
1 polymer ?
#
loop_
_entity_poly.entity_id
_entity_poly.type
_entity_poly.pdbx_seq_one_letter_code
_entity_poly.pdbx_strand_id
1 'polypeptide(L)'
;MHIGIGLPNQVRNVDTAIVPRWAARAEEAGFSTLATIGRYAYPGLSDTVALAAAAGATTTIGLLSAVLLAPTWPGALLAKEIAGIDGVSGGRLTLGIGIGSREEEFTVPGHGLRGRGARLDADLATYRDVWGGTGPNPAVPSGTRQVPMLFGGSAAAAIDRMARWGEGYIGGSLPAAMTAPSFEAAQRAWRQAGRQGTPKLVALAYFALGDAETARANIRDFYRMAPEAIADNVVLCTTPEMINRSIADYTELGIDELIFVPATDDLDEVARLADITTVRV
;
A
#
# COMPACT_ATOMS: atom_id res chain seq x y z
N MET A 1 -8.49 16.02 1.24
CA MET A 1 -7.55 14.92 1.00
C MET A 1 -6.85 14.58 2.31
N HIS A 2 -6.78 13.31 2.70
CA HIS A 2 -6.04 12.85 3.87
C HIS A 2 -4.55 12.69 3.54
N ILE A 3 -3.71 12.76 4.57
CA ILE A 3 -2.27 12.52 4.45
C ILE A 3 -1.90 11.33 5.33
N GLY A 4 -1.42 10.27 4.69
CA GLY A 4 -0.86 9.09 5.33
C GLY A 4 0.67 9.07 5.25
N ILE A 5 1.28 8.15 6.00
CA ILE A 5 2.73 7.93 5.99
C ILE A 5 3.05 6.44 5.80
N GLY A 6 4.09 6.13 5.04
CA GLY A 6 4.58 4.76 4.90
C GLY A 6 5.37 4.30 6.13
N LEU A 7 5.39 2.99 6.36
CA LEU A 7 6.39 2.35 7.21
C LEU A 7 7.70 2.20 6.42
N PRO A 8 8.88 2.24 7.06
CA PRO A 8 10.17 2.12 6.37
C PRO A 8 10.50 0.67 5.96
N ASN A 9 9.51 -0.20 5.82
CA ASN A 9 9.69 -1.64 5.59
C ASN A 9 10.38 -1.99 4.26
N GLN A 10 10.36 -1.09 3.27
CA GLN A 10 11.03 -1.23 1.98
C GLN A 10 12.46 -0.66 1.97
N VAL A 11 12.91 -0.03 3.05
CA VAL A 11 14.29 0.46 3.14
C VAL A 11 15.23 -0.73 3.23
N ARG A 12 16.29 -0.70 2.41
CA ARG A 12 17.27 -1.79 2.37
C ARG A 12 17.97 -1.95 3.71
N ASN A 13 17.98 -3.17 4.25
CA ASN A 13 18.59 -3.51 5.54
C ASN A 13 18.06 -2.67 6.72
N VAL A 14 16.79 -2.27 6.65
CA VAL A 14 16.12 -1.54 7.72
C VAL A 14 16.32 -2.20 9.09
N ASP A 15 16.59 -1.40 10.12
CA ASP A 15 16.45 -1.89 11.50
C ASP A 15 14.97 -2.14 11.79
N THR A 16 14.56 -3.40 11.73
CA THR A 16 13.15 -3.78 11.88
C THR A 16 12.57 -3.43 13.25
N ALA A 17 13.40 -3.23 14.28
CA ALA A 17 12.97 -2.79 15.61
C ALA A 17 12.42 -1.34 15.64
N ILE A 18 12.66 -0.56 14.57
CA ILE A 18 12.13 0.80 14.45
C ILE A 18 10.62 0.82 14.17
N VAL A 19 10.08 -0.20 13.50
CA VAL A 19 8.71 -0.20 12.96
C VAL A 19 7.64 0.07 14.00
N PRO A 20 7.61 -0.56 15.20
CA PRO A 20 6.63 -0.23 16.22
C PRO A 20 6.72 1.22 16.72
N ARG A 21 7.95 1.74 16.87
CA ARG A 21 8.18 3.13 17.31
C ARG A 21 7.78 4.14 16.23
N TRP A 22 8.07 3.81 14.97
CA TRP A 22 7.62 4.60 13.82
C TRP A 22 6.10 4.70 13.78
N ALA A 23 5.42 3.56 13.93
CA ALA A 23 3.97 3.49 13.91
C ALA A 23 3.33 4.33 15.04
N ALA A 24 3.84 4.22 16.28
CA ALA A 24 3.35 5.01 17.40
C ALA A 24 3.55 6.51 17.18
N ARG A 25 4.74 6.95 16.72
CA ARG A 25 4.99 8.36 16.40
C ARG A 25 4.11 8.90 15.27
N ALA A 26 3.83 8.07 14.25
CA ALA A 26 2.96 8.47 13.15
C ALA A 26 1.50 8.65 13.61
N GLU A 27 1.02 7.80 14.51
CA GLU A 27 -0.30 7.97 15.13
C GLU A 27 -0.36 9.23 15.99
N GLU A 28 0.63 9.45 16.85
CA GLU A 28 0.74 10.66 17.68
C GLU A 28 0.81 11.94 16.85
N ALA A 29 1.46 11.89 15.67
CA ALA A 29 1.54 13.01 14.75
C ALA A 29 0.24 13.26 13.95
N GLY A 30 -0.77 12.38 14.06
CA GLY A 30 -2.09 12.55 13.44
C GLY A 30 -2.18 12.14 11.97
N PHE A 31 -1.26 11.33 11.45
CA PHE A 31 -1.39 10.78 10.09
C PHE A 31 -2.62 9.88 9.98
N SER A 32 -3.28 9.88 8.82
CA SER A 32 -4.51 9.12 8.59
C SER A 32 -4.28 7.62 8.48
N THR A 33 -3.17 7.20 7.88
CA THR A 33 -2.89 5.81 7.53
C THR A 33 -1.40 5.52 7.58
N LEU A 34 -1.04 4.33 8.09
CA LEU A 34 0.27 3.69 7.94
C LEU A 34 0.24 2.74 6.75
N ALA A 35 1.11 2.93 5.77
CA ALA A 35 1.15 2.06 4.60
C ALA A 35 2.46 1.31 4.49
N THR A 36 2.41 0.08 3.93
CA THR A 36 3.60 -0.65 3.49
C THR A 36 3.75 -0.57 1.99
N ILE A 37 4.99 -0.54 1.51
CA ILE A 37 5.36 -0.91 0.15
C ILE A 37 6.38 -2.03 0.28
N GLY A 38 6.11 -3.19 -0.31
CA GLY A 38 6.99 -4.32 -0.14
C GLY A 38 7.38 -5.02 -1.43
N ARG A 39 8.45 -5.75 -1.30
CA ARG A 39 8.95 -6.70 -2.28
C ARG A 39 9.35 -7.97 -1.55
N TYR A 40 8.98 -9.12 -2.10
CA TYR A 40 9.38 -10.41 -1.52
C TYR A 40 10.89 -10.65 -1.71
N ALA A 41 11.38 -10.42 -2.92
CA ALA A 41 12.80 -10.62 -3.28
C ALA A 41 13.64 -9.35 -3.06
N TYR A 42 13.53 -8.75 -1.86
CA TYR A 42 14.26 -7.52 -1.50
C TYR A 42 14.61 -7.54 -0.01
N PRO A 43 15.82 -7.09 0.40
CA PRO A 43 16.26 -7.13 1.80
C PRO A 43 15.63 -6.00 2.65
N GLY A 44 14.31 -6.00 2.72
CA GLY A 44 13.46 -5.20 3.60
C GLY A 44 12.65 -6.09 4.54
N LEU A 45 11.68 -5.51 5.24
CA LEU A 45 10.75 -6.23 6.08
C LEU A 45 9.48 -6.59 5.31
N SER A 46 8.95 -7.80 5.51
CA SER A 46 7.67 -8.23 4.91
C SER A 46 6.51 -7.30 5.28
N ASP A 47 5.62 -7.05 4.31
CA ASP A 47 4.43 -6.23 4.49
C ASP A 47 3.57 -6.68 5.68
N THR A 48 3.29 -7.99 5.77
CA THR A 48 2.42 -8.54 6.80
C THR A 48 3.03 -8.41 8.18
N VAL A 49 4.35 -8.62 8.31
CA VAL A 49 5.06 -8.45 9.59
C VAL A 49 5.07 -6.98 10.01
N ALA A 50 5.34 -6.06 9.08
CA ALA A 50 5.33 -4.62 9.36
C ALA A 50 3.93 -4.13 9.79
N LEU A 51 2.89 -4.56 9.08
CA LEU A 51 1.50 -4.24 9.40
C LEU A 51 1.05 -4.83 10.74
N ALA A 52 1.44 -6.08 11.05
CA ALA A 52 1.13 -6.69 12.34
C ALA A 52 1.81 -5.95 13.51
N ALA A 53 3.07 -5.55 13.33
CA ALA A 53 3.81 -4.76 14.33
C ALA A 53 3.16 -3.38 14.53
N ALA A 54 2.76 -2.71 13.46
CA ALA A 54 2.05 -1.44 13.51
C ALA A 54 0.66 -1.58 14.16
N ALA A 55 -0.08 -2.67 13.83
CA ALA A 55 -1.38 -2.96 14.42
C ALA A 55 -1.32 -3.06 15.96
N GLY A 56 -0.28 -3.74 16.47
CA GLY A 56 -0.08 -3.91 17.92
C GLY A 56 0.48 -2.66 18.62
N ALA A 57 1.10 -1.74 17.89
CA ALA A 57 1.70 -0.52 18.43
C ALA A 57 0.79 0.72 18.36
N THR A 58 -0.39 0.61 17.74
CA THR A 58 -1.32 1.73 17.47
C THR A 58 -2.75 1.35 17.80
N THR A 59 -3.62 2.35 17.92
CA THR A 59 -5.02 2.15 18.33
C THR A 59 -6.06 2.74 17.37
N THR A 60 -5.72 3.77 16.61
CA THR A 60 -6.67 4.54 15.78
C THR A 60 -6.27 4.71 14.33
N ILE A 61 -4.97 4.86 14.04
CA ILE A 61 -4.46 5.07 12.68
C ILE A 61 -4.81 3.89 11.75
N GLY A 62 -5.25 4.19 10.51
CA GLY A 62 -5.53 3.19 9.49
C GLY A 62 -4.28 2.41 9.07
N LEU A 63 -4.46 1.20 8.58
CA LEU A 63 -3.37 0.35 8.07
C LEU A 63 -3.65 -0.02 6.61
N LEU A 64 -2.63 0.03 5.75
CA LEU A 64 -2.77 -0.25 4.32
C LEU A 64 -1.54 -0.99 3.76
N SER A 65 -1.73 -2.07 3.02
CA SER A 65 -0.69 -2.56 2.12
C SER A 65 -0.78 -1.83 0.77
N ALA A 66 0.33 -1.27 0.23
CA ALA A 66 0.24 -0.46 -0.98
C ALA A 66 1.34 -0.79 -2.03
N VAL A 67 1.36 -1.96 -2.68
CA VAL A 67 0.35 -3.01 -2.57
C VAL A 67 1.03 -4.35 -2.27
N LEU A 68 0.33 -5.25 -1.60
CA LEU A 68 0.80 -6.62 -1.40
C LEU A 68 0.69 -7.42 -2.71
N LEU A 69 1.71 -8.20 -3.03
CA LEU A 69 1.75 -9.07 -4.22
C LEU A 69 1.00 -10.38 -3.94
N ALA A 70 -0.32 -10.34 -3.92
CA ALA A 70 -1.15 -11.45 -3.48
C ALA A 70 -0.88 -12.80 -4.20
N PRO A 71 -0.63 -12.86 -5.53
CA PRO A 71 -0.39 -14.13 -6.21
C PRO A 71 0.93 -14.84 -5.84
N THR A 72 1.75 -14.27 -4.97
CA THR A 72 2.93 -14.93 -4.40
C THR A 72 2.59 -15.81 -3.18
N TRP A 73 1.36 -15.73 -2.69
CA TRP A 73 0.87 -16.44 -1.52
C TRP A 73 -0.14 -17.53 -1.89
N PRO A 74 -0.25 -18.63 -1.12
CA PRO A 74 -1.44 -19.47 -1.15
C PRO A 74 -2.66 -18.67 -0.63
N GLY A 75 -3.75 -18.63 -1.43
CA GLY A 75 -4.87 -17.73 -1.16
C GLY A 75 -5.49 -17.85 0.23
N ALA A 76 -5.80 -19.08 0.68
CA ALA A 76 -6.38 -19.30 2.01
C ALA A 76 -5.44 -18.91 3.16
N LEU A 77 -4.12 -19.09 2.98
CA LEU A 77 -3.12 -18.69 3.96
C LEU A 77 -3.05 -17.17 4.06
N LEU A 78 -3.02 -16.47 2.92
CA LEU A 78 -3.05 -15.01 2.92
C LEU A 78 -4.34 -14.47 3.55
N ALA A 79 -5.50 -15.05 3.21
CA ALA A 79 -6.77 -14.64 3.81
C ALA A 79 -6.75 -14.75 5.34
N LYS A 80 -6.16 -15.83 5.89
CA LYS A 80 -5.99 -16.03 7.33
C LYS A 80 -5.05 -14.99 7.94
N GLU A 81 -3.93 -14.74 7.31
CA GLU A 81 -2.92 -13.74 7.74
C GLU A 81 -3.54 -12.34 7.82
N ILE A 82 -4.22 -11.93 6.77
CA ILE A 82 -4.89 -10.63 6.68
C ILE A 82 -6.00 -10.48 7.73
N ALA A 83 -6.80 -11.53 7.94
CA ALA A 83 -7.81 -11.53 9.00
C ALA A 83 -7.18 -11.41 10.40
N GLY A 84 -6.01 -12.02 10.61
CA GLY A 84 -5.26 -11.90 11.85
C GLY A 84 -4.79 -10.46 12.10
N ILE A 85 -4.18 -9.82 11.11
CA ILE A 85 -3.73 -8.42 11.20
C ILE A 85 -4.93 -7.49 11.43
N ASP A 86 -6.02 -7.70 10.70
CA ASP A 86 -7.24 -6.92 10.87
C ASP A 86 -7.81 -7.06 12.28
N GLY A 87 -7.88 -8.27 12.80
CA GLY A 87 -8.33 -8.54 14.17
C GLY A 87 -7.46 -7.88 15.23
N VAL A 88 -6.12 -7.99 15.12
CA VAL A 88 -5.17 -7.32 16.04
C VAL A 88 -5.31 -5.80 15.98
N SER A 89 -5.58 -5.26 14.80
CA SER A 89 -5.77 -3.81 14.62
C SER A 89 -7.13 -3.31 15.11
N GLY A 90 -8.07 -4.18 15.46
CA GLY A 90 -9.44 -3.77 15.76
C GLY A 90 -10.23 -3.32 14.53
N GLY A 91 -9.95 -3.90 13.35
CA GLY A 91 -10.69 -3.62 12.12
C GLY A 91 -10.20 -2.39 11.34
N ARG A 92 -8.94 -1.98 11.48
CA ARG A 92 -8.36 -0.80 10.82
C ARG A 92 -7.64 -1.12 9.51
N LEU A 93 -7.51 -2.39 9.14
CA LEU A 93 -6.77 -2.80 7.94
C LEU A 93 -7.60 -2.58 6.67
N THR A 94 -6.97 -2.03 5.66
CA THR A 94 -7.37 -2.09 4.26
C THR A 94 -6.31 -2.86 3.47
N LEU A 95 -6.73 -3.87 2.72
CA LEU A 95 -5.83 -4.69 1.92
C LEU A 95 -5.66 -4.12 0.52
N GLY A 96 -4.53 -3.49 0.25
CA GLY A 96 -4.15 -3.10 -1.10
C GLY A 96 -3.46 -4.26 -1.83
N ILE A 97 -3.95 -4.60 -3.01
CA ILE A 97 -3.57 -5.79 -3.77
C ILE A 97 -3.02 -5.42 -5.15
N GLY A 98 -1.94 -6.09 -5.55
CA GLY A 98 -1.41 -6.07 -6.90
C GLY A 98 -0.98 -7.45 -7.38
N ILE A 99 -0.88 -7.61 -8.72
CA ILE A 99 -0.40 -8.88 -9.29
C ILE A 99 1.12 -8.96 -9.44
N GLY A 100 1.84 -7.85 -9.25
CA GLY A 100 3.28 -7.78 -9.50
C GLY A 100 3.67 -7.91 -10.99
N SER A 101 4.88 -7.48 -11.30
CA SER A 101 5.44 -7.54 -12.65
C SER A 101 6.89 -8.03 -12.71
N ARG A 102 7.59 -8.03 -11.59
CA ARG A 102 9.01 -8.44 -11.52
C ARG A 102 9.12 -9.95 -11.36
N GLU A 103 9.96 -10.59 -12.16
CA GLU A 103 10.09 -12.04 -12.19
C GLU A 103 10.64 -12.60 -10.88
N GLU A 104 11.61 -11.94 -10.27
CA GLU A 104 12.23 -12.36 -9.02
C GLU A 104 11.23 -12.48 -7.87
N GLU A 105 10.20 -11.66 -7.84
CA GLU A 105 9.14 -11.71 -6.81
C GLU A 105 8.35 -13.03 -6.83
N PHE A 106 8.37 -13.74 -7.96
CA PHE A 106 7.69 -15.01 -8.14
C PHE A 106 8.64 -16.20 -8.10
N THR A 107 9.87 -16.03 -8.55
CA THR A 107 10.87 -17.11 -8.58
C THR A 107 11.27 -17.53 -7.18
N VAL A 108 11.48 -16.56 -6.28
CA VAL A 108 11.91 -16.84 -4.90
C VAL A 108 10.87 -17.67 -4.13
N PRO A 109 9.54 -17.35 -4.14
CA PRO A 109 8.53 -18.20 -3.51
C PRO A 109 8.16 -19.47 -4.33
N GLY A 110 8.87 -19.75 -5.43
CA GLY A 110 8.67 -20.96 -6.22
C GLY A 110 7.48 -20.91 -7.18
N HIS A 111 7.03 -19.72 -7.53
CA HIS A 111 5.97 -19.50 -8.52
C HIS A 111 6.51 -18.90 -9.80
N GLY A 112 5.76 -19.00 -10.90
CA GLY A 112 6.04 -18.30 -12.15
C GLY A 112 5.13 -17.09 -12.34
N LEU A 113 5.58 -16.13 -13.16
CA LEU A 113 4.75 -14.98 -13.55
C LEU A 113 3.49 -15.41 -14.32
N ARG A 114 3.59 -16.52 -15.06
CA ARG A 114 2.49 -16.98 -15.92
C ARG A 114 1.26 -17.35 -15.08
N GLY A 115 0.09 -16.86 -15.49
CA GLY A 115 -1.17 -17.18 -14.83
C GLY A 115 -1.44 -16.44 -13.50
N ARG A 116 -0.57 -15.50 -13.10
CA ARG A 116 -0.74 -14.76 -11.83
C ARG A 116 -2.05 -13.98 -11.71
N GLY A 117 -2.57 -13.49 -12.84
CA GLY A 117 -3.88 -12.84 -12.88
C GLY A 117 -5.02 -13.82 -12.58
N ALA A 118 -5.02 -15.00 -13.20
CA ALA A 118 -6.02 -16.03 -12.94
C ALA A 118 -5.92 -16.60 -11.51
N ARG A 119 -4.70 -16.70 -10.96
CA ARG A 119 -4.55 -17.05 -9.53
C ARG A 119 -5.22 -16.01 -8.64
N LEU A 120 -4.95 -14.72 -8.87
CA LEU A 120 -5.59 -13.66 -8.09
C LEU A 120 -7.12 -13.74 -8.19
N ASP A 121 -7.67 -13.98 -9.38
CA ASP A 121 -9.13 -14.08 -9.56
C ASP A 121 -9.73 -15.24 -8.74
N ALA A 122 -9.05 -16.38 -8.66
CA ALA A 122 -9.44 -17.49 -7.81
C ALA A 122 -9.28 -17.16 -6.31
N ASP A 123 -8.19 -16.51 -5.93
CA ASP A 123 -7.88 -16.13 -4.55
C ASP A 123 -8.86 -15.11 -4.00
N LEU A 124 -9.37 -14.16 -4.80
CA LEU A 124 -10.37 -13.18 -4.37
C LEU A 124 -11.68 -13.83 -3.91
N ALA A 125 -12.12 -14.89 -4.58
CA ALA A 125 -13.25 -15.69 -4.11
C ALA A 125 -12.91 -16.41 -2.81
N THR A 126 -11.72 -17.02 -2.74
CA THR A 126 -11.22 -17.70 -1.53
C THR A 126 -11.17 -16.75 -0.32
N TYR A 127 -10.73 -15.49 -0.49
CA TYR A 127 -10.73 -14.52 0.61
C TYR A 127 -12.12 -14.27 1.16
N ARG A 128 -13.12 -14.10 0.29
CA ARG A 128 -14.51 -13.91 0.69
C ARG A 128 -15.08 -15.12 1.43
N ASP A 129 -14.71 -16.31 0.99
CA ASP A 129 -15.16 -17.57 1.61
C ASP A 129 -14.49 -17.81 2.98
N VAL A 130 -13.22 -17.44 3.14
CA VAL A 130 -12.48 -17.60 4.40
C VAL A 130 -12.92 -16.58 5.44
N TRP A 131 -13.09 -15.33 5.04
CA TRP A 131 -13.54 -14.27 5.95
C TRP A 131 -14.99 -14.50 6.37
N GLY A 132 -15.30 -14.18 7.62
CA GLY A 132 -16.59 -14.51 8.24
C GLY A 132 -16.47 -15.70 9.19
N GLY A 133 -15.50 -16.59 8.98
CA GLY A 133 -15.24 -17.73 9.86
C GLY A 133 -16.39 -18.74 9.90
N THR A 134 -17.12 -18.88 8.79
CA THR A 134 -18.25 -19.82 8.65
C THR A 134 -17.83 -21.04 7.86
N GLY A 135 -18.52 -22.17 8.06
CA GLY A 135 -18.25 -23.42 7.37
C GLY A 135 -17.76 -24.53 8.29
N PRO A 136 -17.58 -25.75 7.78
CA PRO A 136 -17.27 -26.93 8.59
C PRO A 136 -15.86 -26.91 9.19
N ASN A 137 -14.91 -26.22 8.54
CA ASN A 137 -13.52 -26.08 8.98
C ASN A 137 -13.05 -24.63 8.83
N PRO A 138 -13.53 -23.71 9.68
CA PRO A 138 -13.20 -22.29 9.55
C PRO A 138 -11.72 -22.05 9.81
N ALA A 139 -11.06 -21.28 8.94
CA ALA A 139 -9.65 -20.91 9.07
C ALA A 139 -9.42 -19.66 9.93
N VAL A 140 -10.47 -18.90 10.21
CA VAL A 140 -10.46 -17.64 10.99
C VAL A 140 -11.54 -17.67 12.07
N PRO A 141 -11.47 -16.80 13.09
CA PRO A 141 -12.53 -16.70 14.10
C PRO A 141 -13.90 -16.36 13.49
N SER A 142 -14.96 -16.91 14.10
CA SER A 142 -16.35 -16.59 13.69
C SER A 142 -16.63 -15.09 13.85
N GLY A 143 -17.28 -14.52 12.85
CA GLY A 143 -17.58 -13.08 12.82
C GLY A 143 -16.45 -12.19 12.33
N THR A 144 -15.34 -12.76 11.85
CA THR A 144 -14.30 -11.99 11.14
C THR A 144 -14.92 -11.22 9.99
N ARG A 145 -14.69 -9.91 9.94
CA ARG A 145 -15.27 -9.07 8.88
C ARG A 145 -14.64 -9.34 7.52
N GLN A 146 -15.35 -8.92 6.48
CA GLN A 146 -14.79 -8.81 5.13
C GLN A 146 -13.82 -7.61 5.11
N VAL A 147 -12.52 -7.87 4.90
CA VAL A 147 -11.51 -6.79 4.86
C VAL A 147 -11.69 -5.97 3.59
N PRO A 148 -11.77 -4.63 3.66
CA PRO A 148 -11.83 -3.78 2.49
C PRO A 148 -10.59 -3.95 1.61
N MET A 149 -10.79 -3.94 0.27
CA MET A 149 -9.70 -4.12 -0.68
C MET A 149 -9.54 -2.91 -1.60
N LEU A 150 -8.31 -2.45 -1.81
CA LEU A 150 -7.93 -1.53 -2.87
C LEU A 150 -7.05 -2.25 -3.89
N PHE A 151 -7.11 -1.86 -5.14
CA PHE A 151 -6.35 -2.51 -6.21
C PHE A 151 -5.36 -1.55 -6.86
N GLY A 152 -4.14 -2.04 -7.10
CA GLY A 152 -3.12 -1.35 -7.87
C GLY A 152 -2.93 -1.97 -9.26
N GLY A 153 -2.32 -1.20 -10.15
CA GLY A 153 -1.99 -1.62 -11.51
C GLY A 153 -2.85 -0.94 -12.58
N SER A 154 -2.21 -0.54 -13.69
CA SER A 154 -2.84 0.24 -14.78
C SER A 154 -3.47 -0.61 -15.89
N ALA A 155 -3.29 -1.95 -15.87
CA ALA A 155 -3.89 -2.83 -16.86
C ALA A 155 -5.43 -2.90 -16.70
N ALA A 156 -6.16 -3.00 -17.81
CA ALA A 156 -7.63 -3.10 -17.80
C ALA A 156 -8.14 -4.15 -16.81
N ALA A 157 -7.53 -5.34 -16.79
CA ALA A 157 -7.91 -6.39 -15.83
C ALA A 157 -7.73 -6.02 -14.36
N ALA A 158 -6.80 -5.12 -14.01
CA ALA A 158 -6.66 -4.62 -12.63
C ALA A 158 -7.80 -3.66 -12.29
N ILE A 159 -8.16 -2.80 -13.21
CA ILE A 159 -9.29 -1.86 -13.10
C ILE A 159 -10.62 -2.64 -12.99
N ASP A 160 -10.83 -3.69 -13.79
CA ASP A 160 -12.02 -4.54 -13.72
C ASP A 160 -12.13 -5.26 -12.38
N ARG A 161 -11.01 -5.77 -11.83
CA ARG A 161 -10.98 -6.36 -10.48
C ARG A 161 -11.37 -5.34 -9.41
N MET A 162 -10.81 -4.14 -9.50
CA MET A 162 -11.16 -3.04 -8.60
C MET A 162 -12.66 -2.77 -8.62
N ALA A 163 -13.25 -2.60 -9.78
CA ALA A 163 -14.67 -2.31 -9.93
C ALA A 163 -15.56 -3.46 -9.40
N ARG A 164 -15.12 -4.72 -9.53
CA ARG A 164 -15.87 -5.90 -9.10
C ARG A 164 -15.72 -6.23 -7.62
N TRP A 165 -14.50 -6.10 -7.07
CA TRP A 165 -14.15 -6.66 -5.76
C TRP A 165 -13.73 -5.61 -4.74
N GLY A 166 -13.27 -4.44 -5.20
CA GLY A 166 -12.63 -3.43 -4.37
C GLY A 166 -13.54 -2.33 -3.85
N GLU A 167 -12.96 -1.53 -2.97
CA GLU A 167 -13.52 -0.25 -2.52
C GLU A 167 -12.82 0.95 -3.19
N GLY A 168 -11.76 0.69 -3.98
CA GLY A 168 -11.04 1.74 -4.68
C GLY A 168 -9.71 1.32 -5.29
N TYR A 169 -8.93 2.31 -5.70
CA TYR A 169 -7.73 2.16 -6.50
C TYR A 169 -6.52 2.84 -5.85
N ILE A 170 -5.35 2.20 -5.98
CA ILE A 170 -4.06 2.75 -5.54
C ILE A 170 -3.21 3.04 -6.78
N GLY A 171 -2.89 4.32 -6.97
CA GLY A 171 -1.90 4.77 -7.96
C GLY A 171 -0.46 4.49 -7.50
N GLY A 172 0.46 4.38 -8.45
CA GLY A 172 1.89 4.24 -8.16
C GLY A 172 2.53 5.55 -7.69
N SER A 173 3.80 5.47 -7.30
CA SER A 173 4.61 6.64 -6.87
C SER A 173 5.12 7.43 -8.08
N LEU A 174 4.23 7.83 -8.97
CA LEU A 174 4.52 8.59 -10.20
C LEU A 174 3.92 9.99 -10.08
N PRO A 175 4.34 10.97 -10.90
CA PRO A 175 3.74 12.30 -10.92
C PRO A 175 2.23 12.26 -11.14
N ALA A 176 1.51 13.21 -10.56
CA ALA A 176 0.05 13.30 -10.63
C ALA A 176 -0.48 13.21 -12.08
N ALA A 177 0.17 13.92 -13.02
CA ALA A 177 -0.19 13.86 -14.43
C ALA A 177 -0.06 12.47 -15.08
N MET A 178 0.87 11.63 -14.60
CA MET A 178 1.07 10.27 -15.10
C MET A 178 0.08 9.26 -14.44
N THR A 179 -0.41 9.55 -13.25
CA THR A 179 -1.39 8.70 -12.56
C THR A 179 -2.84 9.04 -12.88
N ALA A 180 -3.12 10.27 -13.30
CA ALA A 180 -4.46 10.76 -13.64
C ALA A 180 -5.26 9.81 -14.57
N PRO A 181 -4.69 9.29 -15.70
CA PRO A 181 -5.44 8.40 -16.58
C PRO A 181 -5.92 7.12 -15.90
N SER A 182 -5.15 6.60 -14.94
CA SER A 182 -5.53 5.40 -14.18
C SER A 182 -6.65 5.69 -13.18
N PHE A 183 -6.64 6.84 -12.52
CA PHE A 183 -7.73 7.27 -11.64
C PHE A 183 -9.03 7.49 -12.42
N GLU A 184 -8.95 8.14 -13.58
CA GLU A 184 -10.11 8.29 -14.46
C GLU A 184 -10.65 6.92 -14.94
N ALA A 185 -9.76 5.98 -15.28
CA ALA A 185 -10.15 4.64 -15.69
C ALA A 185 -10.87 3.91 -14.54
N ALA A 186 -10.36 4.02 -13.30
CA ALA A 186 -10.99 3.46 -12.12
C ALA A 186 -12.40 4.04 -11.89
N GLN A 187 -12.56 5.36 -11.97
CA GLN A 187 -13.86 6.02 -11.82
C GLN A 187 -14.85 5.63 -12.94
N ARG A 188 -14.36 5.49 -14.19
CA ARG A 188 -15.20 5.03 -15.31
C ARG A 188 -15.68 3.60 -15.11
N ALA A 189 -14.77 2.69 -14.74
CA ALA A 189 -15.11 1.28 -14.49
C ALA A 189 -16.06 1.12 -13.31
N TRP A 190 -15.91 1.93 -12.24
CA TRP A 190 -16.83 1.95 -11.11
C TRP A 190 -18.26 2.27 -11.53
N ARG A 191 -18.43 3.35 -12.32
CA ARG A 191 -19.75 3.72 -12.86
C ARG A 191 -20.32 2.65 -13.80
N GLN A 192 -19.50 2.09 -14.69
CA GLN A 192 -19.90 1.03 -15.63
C GLN A 192 -20.33 -0.26 -14.91
N ALA A 193 -19.75 -0.56 -13.76
CA ALA A 193 -20.15 -1.68 -12.91
C ALA A 193 -21.42 -1.39 -12.08
N GLY A 194 -22.04 -0.23 -12.23
CA GLY A 194 -23.27 0.15 -11.50
C GLY A 194 -23.04 0.39 -10.00
N ARG A 195 -21.79 0.61 -9.57
CA ARG A 195 -21.47 0.85 -8.16
C ARG A 195 -21.94 2.23 -7.72
N GLN A 196 -22.46 2.31 -6.49
CA GLN A 196 -22.89 3.58 -5.89
C GLN A 196 -21.68 4.40 -5.41
N GLY A 197 -21.81 5.73 -5.40
CA GLY A 197 -20.74 6.63 -4.97
C GLY A 197 -19.53 6.64 -5.89
N THR A 198 -18.35 6.88 -5.32
CA THR A 198 -17.05 6.92 -6.02
C THR A 198 -16.07 5.94 -5.39
N PRO A 199 -15.14 5.35 -6.17
CA PRO A 199 -14.08 4.55 -5.60
C PRO A 199 -13.15 5.41 -4.75
N LYS A 200 -12.62 4.87 -3.65
CA LYS A 200 -11.53 5.51 -2.91
C LYS A 200 -10.28 5.56 -3.79
N LEU A 201 -9.68 6.74 -3.93
CA LEU A 201 -8.46 6.97 -4.72
C LEU A 201 -7.30 7.31 -3.80
N VAL A 202 -6.25 6.49 -3.84
CA VAL A 202 -5.03 6.64 -3.05
C VAL A 202 -3.83 6.80 -3.96
N ALA A 203 -2.95 7.74 -3.66
CA ALA A 203 -1.67 7.93 -4.35
C ALA A 203 -0.50 7.77 -3.38
N LEU A 204 0.69 7.54 -3.94
CA LEU A 204 1.94 7.38 -3.20
C LEU A 204 2.98 8.38 -3.72
N ALA A 205 3.80 8.91 -2.83
CA ALA A 205 5.03 9.63 -3.16
C ALA A 205 6.12 9.25 -2.15
N TYR A 206 7.36 9.06 -2.60
CA TYR A 206 8.46 8.87 -1.65
C TYR A 206 8.91 10.22 -1.08
N PHE A 207 9.48 10.17 0.13
CA PHE A 207 10.08 11.34 0.74
C PHE A 207 11.30 11.00 1.59
N ALA A 208 12.17 11.99 1.78
CA ALA A 208 13.20 12.04 2.81
C ALA A 208 13.62 13.50 2.99
N LEU A 209 13.48 14.04 4.19
CA LEU A 209 13.75 15.45 4.50
C LEU A 209 15.09 15.64 5.25
N GLY A 210 15.66 14.54 5.75
CA GLY A 210 16.97 14.53 6.40
C GLY A 210 18.12 14.27 5.41
N ASP A 211 18.23 13.04 4.90
CA ASP A 211 19.32 12.61 4.01
C ASP A 211 18.82 12.28 2.59
N ALA A 212 18.83 13.30 1.74
CA ALA A 212 18.39 13.19 0.35
C ALA A 212 19.32 12.32 -0.52
N GLU A 213 20.60 12.20 -0.18
CA GLU A 213 21.56 11.40 -0.95
C GLU A 213 21.30 9.91 -0.73
N THR A 214 21.25 9.48 0.53
CA THR A 214 20.87 8.11 0.91
C THR A 214 19.49 7.74 0.36
N ALA A 215 18.51 8.64 0.43
CA ALA A 215 17.18 8.42 -0.11
C ALA A 215 17.20 8.14 -1.62
N ARG A 216 17.94 8.95 -2.42
CA ARG A 216 18.09 8.72 -3.87
C ARG A 216 18.77 7.40 -4.17
N ALA A 217 19.77 7.00 -3.38
CA ALA A 217 20.45 5.72 -3.54
C ALA A 217 19.48 4.55 -3.26
N ASN A 218 18.71 4.61 -2.17
CA ASN A 218 17.73 3.60 -1.80
C ASN A 218 16.63 3.45 -2.86
N ILE A 219 16.08 4.55 -3.39
CA ILE A 219 15.05 4.51 -4.43
C ILE A 219 15.61 3.90 -5.72
N ARG A 220 16.82 4.28 -6.15
CA ARG A 220 17.47 3.68 -7.33
C ARG A 220 17.67 2.17 -7.16
N ASP A 221 18.10 1.72 -5.97
CA ASP A 221 18.29 0.29 -5.71
C ASP A 221 16.93 -0.45 -5.69
N PHE A 222 15.92 0.12 -5.06
CA PHE A 222 14.58 -0.48 -5.01
C PHE A 222 13.94 -0.63 -6.40
N TYR A 223 14.16 0.33 -7.28
CA TYR A 223 13.61 0.35 -8.66
C TYR A 223 14.59 -0.15 -9.73
N ARG A 224 15.78 -0.63 -9.38
CA ARG A 224 16.83 -1.06 -10.34
C ARG A 224 16.36 -2.07 -11.40
N MET A 225 15.33 -2.88 -11.09
CA MET A 225 14.76 -3.88 -12.01
C MET A 225 13.42 -3.43 -12.61
N ALA A 226 13.00 -2.20 -12.36
CA ALA A 226 11.80 -1.65 -12.97
C ALA A 226 12.10 -1.15 -14.40
N PRO A 227 11.09 -1.08 -15.29
CA PRO A 227 11.24 -0.39 -16.56
C PRO A 227 11.72 1.06 -16.34
N GLU A 228 12.64 1.54 -17.20
CA GLU A 228 13.23 2.88 -17.11
C GLU A 228 12.16 3.98 -17.02
N ALA A 229 11.11 3.88 -17.82
CA ALA A 229 9.97 4.82 -17.78
C ALA A 229 9.27 4.91 -16.40
N ILE A 230 9.42 3.91 -15.55
CA ILE A 230 8.93 3.95 -14.17
C ILE A 230 10.03 4.47 -13.24
N ALA A 231 11.22 3.89 -13.32
CA ALA A 231 12.34 4.22 -12.43
C ALA A 231 12.70 5.72 -12.47
N ASP A 232 12.72 6.32 -13.66
CA ASP A 232 13.08 7.71 -13.87
C ASP A 232 12.00 8.71 -13.43
N ASN A 233 10.76 8.24 -13.27
CA ASN A 233 9.63 9.09 -12.91
C ASN A 233 9.12 8.87 -11.48
N VAL A 234 9.82 8.09 -10.66
CA VAL A 234 9.43 7.91 -9.25
C VAL A 234 9.52 9.25 -8.53
N VAL A 235 8.41 9.67 -7.92
CA VAL A 235 8.35 10.89 -7.12
C VAL A 235 9.12 10.68 -5.82
N LEU A 236 10.19 11.44 -5.62
CA LEU A 236 10.93 11.54 -4.37
C LEU A 236 11.01 13.00 -3.92
N CYS A 237 10.29 13.33 -2.86
CA CYS A 237 10.26 14.66 -2.26
C CYS A 237 11.39 14.78 -1.23
N THR A 238 12.33 15.69 -1.46
CA THR A 238 13.49 15.92 -0.56
C THR A 238 13.51 17.32 0.04
N THR A 239 12.47 18.12 -0.20
CA THR A 239 12.31 19.46 0.39
C THR A 239 10.86 19.72 0.76
N PRO A 240 10.58 20.66 1.69
CA PRO A 240 9.21 21.06 2.03
C PRO A 240 8.39 21.54 0.80
N GLU A 241 9.03 22.25 -0.12
CA GLU A 241 8.38 22.74 -1.34
C GLU A 241 7.90 21.60 -2.24
N MET A 242 8.70 20.51 -2.34
CA MET A 242 8.32 19.32 -3.12
C MET A 242 7.16 18.58 -2.47
N ILE A 243 7.12 18.47 -1.14
CA ILE A 243 5.98 17.92 -0.39
C ILE A 243 4.72 18.72 -0.68
N ASN A 244 4.77 20.05 -0.48
CA ASN A 244 3.62 20.93 -0.70
C ASN A 244 3.13 20.89 -2.15
N ARG A 245 4.04 20.81 -3.12
CA ARG A 245 3.70 20.67 -4.55
C ARG A 245 2.98 19.35 -4.80
N SER A 246 3.49 18.23 -4.30
CA SER A 246 2.82 16.94 -4.45
C SER A 246 1.41 16.95 -3.84
N ILE A 247 1.24 17.57 -2.67
CA ILE A 247 -0.07 17.75 -2.04
C ILE A 247 -1.01 18.55 -2.94
N ALA A 248 -0.54 19.66 -3.52
CA ALA A 248 -1.34 20.49 -4.41
C ALA A 248 -1.74 19.73 -5.69
N ASP A 249 -0.76 19.10 -6.37
CA ASP A 249 -0.97 18.38 -7.63
C ASP A 249 -1.99 17.23 -7.45
N TYR A 250 -1.90 16.47 -6.37
CA TYR A 250 -2.85 15.39 -6.09
C TYR A 250 -4.20 15.87 -5.54
N THR A 251 -4.23 17.01 -4.85
CA THR A 251 -5.51 17.64 -4.45
C THR A 251 -6.30 18.09 -5.69
N GLU A 252 -5.64 18.64 -6.70
CA GLU A 252 -6.25 19.03 -7.97
C GLU A 252 -6.86 17.82 -8.71
N LEU A 253 -6.23 16.64 -8.61
CA LEU A 253 -6.78 15.39 -9.14
C LEU A 253 -8.00 14.85 -8.37
N GLY A 254 -8.31 15.40 -7.20
CA GLY A 254 -9.45 15.00 -6.39
C GLY A 254 -9.32 13.61 -5.78
N ILE A 255 -8.09 13.19 -5.41
CA ILE A 255 -7.89 11.93 -4.70
C ILE A 255 -8.28 12.06 -3.22
N ASP A 256 -8.57 10.92 -2.60
CA ASP A 256 -8.99 10.89 -1.19
C ASP A 256 -7.80 10.94 -0.23
N GLU A 257 -6.66 10.30 -0.60
CA GLU A 257 -5.53 10.16 0.29
C GLU A 257 -4.18 10.11 -0.45
N LEU A 258 -3.22 10.90 0.00
CA LEU A 258 -1.82 10.83 -0.44
C LEU A 258 -0.96 10.27 0.69
N ILE A 259 -0.20 9.22 0.39
CA ILE A 259 0.70 8.56 1.34
C ILE A 259 2.14 8.89 1.00
N PHE A 260 2.84 9.51 1.93
CA PHE A 260 4.27 9.74 1.82
C PHE A 260 5.06 8.56 2.37
N VAL A 261 5.79 7.87 1.49
CA VAL A 261 6.56 6.66 1.83
C VAL A 261 8.00 7.05 2.12
N PRO A 262 8.54 6.73 3.32
CA PRO A 262 9.90 7.12 3.65
C PRO A 262 10.93 6.39 2.77
N ALA A 263 11.92 7.12 2.27
CA ALA A 263 13.04 6.54 1.52
C ALA A 263 14.27 6.23 2.41
N THR A 264 14.17 6.54 3.70
CA THR A 264 15.14 6.19 4.76
C THR A 264 14.41 5.69 5.99
N ASP A 265 15.11 5.05 6.92
CA ASP A 265 14.59 4.57 8.20
C ASP A 265 14.93 5.50 9.38
N ASP A 266 15.27 6.75 9.09
CA ASP A 266 15.46 7.77 10.13
C ASP A 266 14.11 8.13 10.77
N LEU A 267 13.96 7.81 12.05
CA LEU A 267 12.71 7.99 12.80
C LEU A 267 12.25 9.45 12.88
N ASP A 268 13.17 10.40 12.73
CA ASP A 268 12.85 11.83 12.79
C ASP A 268 12.15 12.32 11.50
N GLU A 269 12.14 11.51 10.42
CA GLU A 269 11.36 11.79 9.22
C GLU A 269 9.85 11.92 9.50
N VAL A 270 9.34 11.21 10.51
CA VAL A 270 7.93 11.32 10.93
C VAL A 270 7.62 12.75 11.40
N ALA A 271 8.46 13.30 12.27
CA ALA A 271 8.26 14.67 12.78
C ALA A 271 8.48 15.71 11.66
N ARG A 272 9.56 15.56 10.86
CA ARG A 272 9.84 16.48 9.74
C ARG A 272 8.68 16.57 8.75
N LEU A 273 8.04 15.42 8.42
CA LEU A 273 6.89 15.41 7.53
C LEU A 273 5.66 16.02 8.21
N ALA A 274 5.40 15.71 9.47
CA ALA A 274 4.27 16.25 10.22
C ALA A 274 4.31 17.78 10.30
N ASP A 275 5.51 18.37 10.52
CA ASP A 275 5.70 19.82 10.58
C ASP A 275 5.31 20.55 9.27
N ILE A 276 5.45 19.86 8.11
CA ILE A 276 5.13 20.45 6.80
C ILE A 276 3.65 20.24 6.46
N THR A 277 3.13 19.05 6.72
CA THR A 277 1.79 18.66 6.25
C THR A 277 0.68 19.27 7.10
N THR A 278 1.01 19.83 8.26
CA THR A 278 0.06 20.40 9.23
C THR A 278 -1.19 19.51 9.32
N VAL A 279 -0.98 18.28 9.78
CA VAL A 279 -2.12 17.38 10.04
C VAL A 279 -2.94 18.06 11.15
N ARG A 280 -3.89 18.90 10.74
CA ARG A 280 -4.77 19.58 11.68
C ARG A 280 -5.73 18.53 12.24
N VAL A 281 -5.57 18.30 13.52
CA VAL A 281 -6.53 17.57 14.36
C VAL A 281 -7.91 18.22 14.29
#